data_34f2dcb15badcfab3446dbcea59c9c96
#
_entry.id   34f2dcb15badcfab3446dbcea59c9c96
#
_cell.length_a   1.000
_cell.length_b   1.000
_cell.length_c   1.000
_cell.angle_alpha   90.00
_cell.angle_beta   90.00
_cell.angle_gamma   90.00
#
_symmetry.space_group_name_H-M   'P 1'
#
loop_
_entity.id
_entity.type
_entity.pdbx_description
1 polymer ?
#
loop_
_entity_poly.entity_id
_entity_poly.type
_entity_poly.pdbx_seq_one_letter_code
_entity_poly.pdbx_strand_id
1 'polypeptide(L)'
;MSVRIAVGIAALMMLAGCASSRSEVDINVAPLSSAQPAASNGKKVLISTVDERVFQIDPRSPDVPSLKNNEVTDKSITERAIARKRNGYGMAMGDVLLPSGRTLSQLVNESVASAYKQAGYEVVTTPSTPDAATVKVHIVEFWSWFTPGFFSVDVTSKSLLRIESPGANALNIVTRQSESMQAVTESDWKKITEAGLQEVSRETYKQL
;
A
#
# COMPACT_ATOMS: atom_id res chain seq x y z
N MET A 1 11.98 -7.47 -49.13
CA MET A 1 12.48 -6.75 -47.96
C MET A 1 11.36 -6.11 -47.08
N SER A 2 10.17 -5.86 -47.62
CA SER A 2 9.07 -5.12 -46.93
C SER A 2 8.33 -5.89 -45.84
N VAL A 3 8.21 -7.21 -45.91
CA VAL A 3 7.47 -8.04 -44.93
C VAL A 3 8.18 -8.14 -43.57
N ARG A 4 9.53 -8.20 -43.58
CA ARG A 4 10.33 -8.29 -42.33
C ARG A 4 10.29 -7.01 -41.48
N ILE A 5 10.13 -5.84 -42.12
CA ILE A 5 10.04 -4.53 -41.44
C ILE A 5 8.64 -4.38 -40.82
N ALA A 6 7.57 -4.84 -41.48
CA ALA A 6 6.22 -4.77 -40.97
C ALA A 6 6.01 -5.64 -39.70
N VAL A 7 6.64 -6.83 -39.63
CA VAL A 7 6.61 -7.70 -38.46
C VAL A 7 7.35 -7.08 -37.27
N GLY A 8 8.48 -6.42 -37.53
CA GLY A 8 9.24 -5.72 -36.47
C GLY A 8 8.49 -4.56 -35.83
N ILE A 9 7.78 -3.76 -36.63
CA ILE A 9 6.97 -2.62 -36.15
C ILE A 9 5.73 -3.11 -35.39
N ALA A 10 5.06 -4.18 -35.83
CA ALA A 10 3.94 -4.78 -35.12
C ALA A 10 4.35 -5.35 -33.73
N ALA A 11 5.54 -5.95 -33.63
CA ALA A 11 6.06 -6.47 -32.36
C ALA A 11 6.41 -5.34 -31.38
N LEU A 12 6.93 -4.19 -31.84
CA LEU A 12 7.20 -3.03 -30.99
C LEU A 12 5.90 -2.39 -30.45
N MET A 13 4.83 -2.36 -31.25
CA MET A 13 3.54 -1.82 -30.80
C MET A 13 2.85 -2.66 -29.72
N MET A 14 3.11 -3.97 -29.69
CA MET A 14 2.54 -4.84 -28.63
C MET A 14 3.22 -4.64 -27.26
N LEU A 15 4.48 -4.22 -27.20
CA LEU A 15 5.15 -3.93 -25.94
C LEU A 15 4.71 -2.59 -25.32
N ALA A 16 4.27 -1.64 -26.12
CA ALA A 16 3.78 -0.34 -25.62
C ALA A 16 2.41 -0.42 -24.93
N GLY A 17 1.59 -1.44 -25.23
CA GLY A 17 0.27 -1.64 -24.65
C GLY A 17 0.29 -2.03 -23.17
N CYS A 18 1.32 -2.70 -22.69
CA CYS A 18 1.40 -3.14 -21.29
C CYS A 18 1.75 -2.01 -20.31
N ALA A 19 2.44 -0.95 -20.75
CA ALA A 19 2.86 0.15 -19.90
C ALA A 19 1.72 1.14 -19.56
N SER A 20 0.66 1.18 -20.35
CA SER A 20 -0.45 2.13 -20.23
C SER A 20 -1.72 1.51 -19.64
N SER A 21 -1.68 0.27 -19.18
CA SER A 21 -2.83 -0.44 -18.62
C SER A 21 -2.79 -0.51 -17.09
N ARG A 22 -3.96 -0.70 -16.49
CA ARG A 22 -4.10 -1.09 -15.10
C ARG A 22 -3.37 -2.41 -14.86
N SER A 23 -2.64 -2.52 -13.74
CA SER A 23 -2.01 -3.77 -13.31
C SER A 23 -2.50 -4.19 -11.93
N GLU A 24 -2.49 -5.49 -11.68
CA GLU A 24 -2.72 -6.06 -10.36
C GLU A 24 -1.40 -6.58 -9.80
N VAL A 25 -1.13 -6.25 -8.54
CA VAL A 25 0.12 -6.62 -7.85
C VAL A 25 -0.22 -7.29 -6.53
N ASP A 26 0.21 -8.53 -6.39
CA ASP A 26 0.04 -9.30 -5.15
C ASP A 26 1.09 -8.87 -4.11
N ILE A 27 0.60 -8.33 -3.01
CA ILE A 27 1.39 -7.74 -1.92
C ILE A 27 1.38 -8.68 -0.72
N ASN A 28 2.55 -8.97 -0.17
CA ASN A 28 2.73 -9.76 1.03
C ASN A 28 3.11 -8.87 2.21
N VAL A 29 2.53 -9.12 3.36
CA VAL A 29 2.92 -8.49 4.61
C VAL A 29 3.86 -9.43 5.35
N ALA A 30 5.15 -9.07 5.37
CA ALA A 30 6.12 -9.83 6.16
C ALA A 30 5.91 -9.53 7.65
N PRO A 31 5.85 -10.57 8.52
CA PRO A 31 5.80 -10.36 9.95
C PRO A 31 7.07 -9.68 10.43
N LEU A 32 6.95 -8.83 11.46
CA LEU A 32 8.14 -8.35 12.16
C LEU A 32 8.86 -9.55 12.78
N SER A 33 10.11 -9.75 12.37
CA SER A 33 10.97 -10.77 12.93
C SER A 33 11.92 -10.12 13.91
N SER A 34 11.83 -10.50 15.18
CA SER A 34 12.89 -10.27 16.15
C SER A 34 13.58 -11.59 16.46
N ALA A 35 14.85 -11.52 16.82
CA ALA A 35 15.60 -12.67 17.28
C ALA A 35 14.96 -13.32 18.54
N GLN A 36 14.09 -12.58 19.22
CA GLN A 36 13.41 -13.04 20.44
C GLN A 36 11.99 -12.47 20.46
N PRO A 37 10.93 -13.32 20.34
CA PRO A 37 9.55 -12.88 20.52
C PRO A 37 9.38 -12.26 21.91
N ALA A 38 8.61 -11.18 22.02
CA ALA A 38 8.27 -10.63 23.31
C ALA A 38 7.47 -11.66 24.12
N ALA A 39 7.73 -11.73 25.43
CA ALA A 39 6.91 -12.52 26.33
C ALA A 39 5.45 -12.01 26.24
N SER A 40 4.50 -12.95 26.35
CA SER A 40 3.07 -12.57 26.35
C SER A 40 2.80 -11.58 27.47
N ASN A 41 2.12 -10.46 27.14
CA ASN A 41 1.67 -9.47 28.12
C ASN A 41 0.29 -9.80 28.70
N GLY A 42 -0.32 -10.92 28.31
CA GLY A 42 -1.64 -11.39 28.75
C GLY A 42 -2.84 -10.60 28.20
N LYS A 43 -2.62 -9.60 27.36
CA LYS A 43 -3.68 -8.76 26.80
C LYS A 43 -4.10 -9.25 25.42
N LYS A 44 -5.42 -9.20 25.16
CA LYS A 44 -6.01 -9.56 23.86
C LYS A 44 -6.45 -8.32 23.12
N VAL A 45 -6.22 -8.29 21.82
CA VAL A 45 -6.67 -7.20 20.95
C VAL A 45 -7.34 -7.72 19.68
N LEU A 46 -8.44 -7.08 19.31
CA LEU A 46 -9.08 -7.21 18.00
C LEU A 46 -8.74 -5.97 17.19
N ILE A 47 -8.09 -6.13 16.05
CA ILE A 47 -7.74 -5.00 15.17
C ILE A 47 -8.83 -4.84 14.12
N SER A 48 -9.40 -3.65 14.04
CA SER A 48 -10.42 -3.26 13.07
C SER A 48 -9.90 -2.10 12.22
N THR A 49 -9.75 -2.30 10.91
CA THR A 49 -9.16 -1.32 10.00
C THR A 49 -10.22 -0.75 9.05
N VAL A 50 -10.23 0.58 8.92
CA VAL A 50 -11.12 1.32 8.01
C VAL A 50 -10.28 2.16 7.05
N ASP A 51 -10.61 2.09 5.76
CA ASP A 51 -9.99 2.92 4.71
C ASP A 51 -10.77 4.23 4.58
N GLU A 52 -10.15 5.33 5.01
CA GLU A 52 -10.71 6.70 4.98
C GLU A 52 -10.01 7.57 3.92
N ARG A 53 -9.22 6.98 3.03
CA ARG A 53 -8.53 7.74 1.99
C ARG A 53 -9.50 8.45 1.07
N VAL A 54 -9.16 9.68 0.70
CA VAL A 54 -9.91 10.48 -0.26
C VAL A 54 -9.19 10.45 -1.61
N PHE A 55 -9.90 10.02 -2.66
CA PHE A 55 -9.37 9.96 -4.01
C PHE A 55 -9.74 11.20 -4.82
N GLN A 56 -8.79 11.72 -5.58
CA GLN A 56 -9.00 12.82 -6.52
C GLN A 56 -8.95 12.34 -7.97
N ILE A 57 -9.60 13.07 -8.87
CA ILE A 57 -9.65 12.71 -10.29
C ILE A 57 -8.31 13.04 -10.98
N ASP A 58 -7.84 14.26 -10.84
CA ASP A 58 -6.61 14.73 -11.49
C ASP A 58 -5.85 15.70 -10.58
N PRO A 59 -5.21 15.17 -9.51
CA PRO A 59 -4.44 15.99 -8.58
C PRO A 59 -3.19 16.54 -9.26
N ARG A 60 -2.77 17.75 -8.87
CA ARG A 60 -1.52 18.37 -9.33
C ARG A 60 -0.28 17.61 -8.87
N SER A 61 -0.35 16.98 -7.71
CA SER A 61 0.77 16.25 -7.13
C SER A 61 0.57 14.73 -7.29
N PRO A 62 1.60 13.95 -7.68
CA PRO A 62 1.50 12.52 -7.88
C PRO A 62 1.33 11.74 -6.57
N ASP A 63 1.66 12.33 -5.43
CA ASP A 63 1.56 11.73 -4.11
C ASP A 63 0.13 11.73 -3.52
N VAL A 64 -0.84 12.28 -4.24
CA VAL A 64 -2.26 12.26 -3.86
C VAL A 64 -2.95 11.04 -4.47
N PRO A 65 -3.70 10.24 -3.67
CA PRO A 65 -4.50 9.14 -4.18
C PRO A 65 -5.44 9.61 -5.30
N SER A 66 -5.40 8.91 -6.43
CA SER A 66 -6.16 9.35 -7.60
C SER A 66 -6.58 8.20 -8.50
N LEU A 67 -7.77 8.33 -9.09
CA LEU A 67 -8.37 7.38 -10.01
C LEU A 67 -9.06 8.14 -11.17
N LYS A 68 -9.60 7.41 -12.14
CA LYS A 68 -10.43 8.00 -13.19
C LYS A 68 -11.74 8.56 -12.61
N ASN A 69 -12.40 9.46 -13.36
CA ASN A 69 -13.56 10.21 -12.92
C ASN A 69 -14.64 9.40 -12.19
N ASN A 70 -15.09 8.31 -12.79
CA ASN A 70 -16.17 7.48 -12.25
C ASN A 70 -15.69 6.41 -11.24
N GLU A 71 -14.41 6.29 -11.00
CA GLU A 71 -13.82 5.26 -10.15
C GLU A 71 -13.48 5.78 -8.74
N VAL A 72 -13.43 7.11 -8.53
CA VAL A 72 -13.07 7.71 -7.24
C VAL A 72 -14.08 7.41 -6.12
N THR A 73 -15.29 7.00 -6.47
CA THR A 73 -16.36 6.60 -5.54
C THR A 73 -16.69 5.11 -5.59
N ASP A 74 -16.05 4.37 -6.51
CA ASP A 74 -16.24 2.92 -6.62
C ASP A 74 -15.39 2.19 -5.58
N LYS A 75 -16.03 1.69 -4.53
CA LYS A 75 -15.36 0.96 -3.45
C LYS A 75 -14.62 -0.27 -3.92
N SER A 76 -15.13 -0.99 -4.92
CA SER A 76 -14.46 -2.19 -5.46
C SER A 76 -13.09 -1.88 -6.09
N ILE A 77 -12.85 -0.61 -6.44
CA ILE A 77 -11.59 -0.11 -7.00
C ILE A 77 -10.78 0.63 -5.93
N THR A 78 -11.40 1.59 -5.20
CA THR A 78 -10.70 2.43 -4.24
C THR A 78 -10.05 1.63 -3.11
N GLU A 79 -10.72 0.61 -2.57
CA GLU A 79 -10.19 -0.24 -1.51
C GLU A 79 -8.99 -1.11 -1.93
N ARG A 80 -8.78 -1.27 -3.26
CA ARG A 80 -7.69 -2.03 -3.86
C ARG A 80 -6.58 -1.16 -4.43
N ALA A 81 -6.85 0.12 -4.70
CA ALA A 81 -5.91 1.02 -5.36
C ALA A 81 -4.76 1.40 -4.43
N ILE A 82 -3.52 1.19 -4.89
CA ILE A 82 -2.29 1.47 -4.11
C ILE A 82 -1.35 2.47 -4.79
N ALA A 83 -1.49 2.66 -6.12
CA ALA A 83 -0.69 3.61 -6.88
C ALA A 83 -1.37 3.98 -8.21
N ARG A 84 -0.87 5.03 -8.85
CA ARG A 84 -1.23 5.40 -10.23
C ARG A 84 0.02 5.64 -11.06
N LYS A 85 0.13 4.92 -12.18
CA LYS A 85 1.19 5.10 -13.17
C LYS A 85 0.98 6.45 -13.88
N ARG A 86 2.05 7.21 -14.08
CA ARG A 86 2.03 8.47 -14.81
C ARG A 86 3.18 8.50 -15.81
N ASN A 87 3.09 9.27 -16.87
CA ASN A 87 4.21 9.51 -17.76
C ASN A 87 5.07 10.68 -17.26
N GLY A 88 6.17 10.97 -17.96
CA GLY A 88 7.08 12.08 -17.63
C GLY A 88 6.45 13.47 -17.64
N TYR A 89 5.24 13.62 -18.22
CA TYR A 89 4.44 14.85 -18.22
C TYR A 89 3.37 14.85 -17.12
N GLY A 90 3.32 13.84 -16.27
CA GLY A 90 2.36 13.72 -15.19
C GLY A 90 1.00 13.14 -15.59
N MET A 91 0.80 12.80 -16.87
CA MET A 91 -0.47 12.22 -17.34
C MET A 91 -0.65 10.79 -16.83
N ALA A 92 -1.86 10.48 -16.38
CA ALA A 92 -2.22 9.15 -15.90
C ALA A 92 -2.18 8.13 -17.04
N MET A 93 -1.52 6.99 -16.80
CA MET A 93 -1.36 5.89 -17.75
C MET A 93 -2.08 4.62 -17.32
N GLY A 94 -2.34 4.44 -16.04
CA GLY A 94 -3.02 3.28 -15.48
C GLY A 94 -2.88 3.23 -13.97
N ASP A 95 -3.67 2.39 -13.32
CA ASP A 95 -3.65 2.25 -11.87
C ASP A 95 -2.95 0.95 -11.48
N VAL A 96 -2.40 0.92 -10.27
CA VAL A 96 -1.88 -0.29 -9.64
C VAL A 96 -2.84 -0.68 -8.54
N LEU A 97 -3.43 -1.86 -8.67
CA LEU A 97 -4.41 -2.40 -7.74
C LEU A 97 -3.88 -3.66 -7.05
N LEU A 98 -4.45 -3.97 -5.92
CA LEU A 98 -4.37 -5.31 -5.33
C LEU A 98 -5.24 -6.29 -6.15
N PRO A 99 -4.96 -7.60 -6.13
CA PRO A 99 -5.81 -8.61 -6.76
C PRO A 99 -7.24 -8.57 -6.22
N SER A 100 -8.18 -9.07 -7.00
CA SER A 100 -9.57 -9.20 -6.58
C SER A 100 -9.70 -10.00 -5.28
N GLY A 101 -10.51 -9.49 -4.34
CA GLY A 101 -10.68 -10.10 -3.01
C GLY A 101 -9.61 -9.69 -1.98
N ARG A 102 -8.61 -8.89 -2.36
CA ARG A 102 -7.60 -8.34 -1.45
C ARG A 102 -7.77 -6.83 -1.32
N THR A 103 -7.79 -6.30 -0.11
CA THR A 103 -7.95 -4.86 0.15
C THR A 103 -6.76 -4.28 0.90
N LEU A 104 -6.57 -2.96 0.78
CA LEU A 104 -5.55 -2.26 1.56
C LEU A 104 -5.83 -2.35 3.07
N SER A 105 -7.10 -2.30 3.48
CA SER A 105 -7.47 -2.49 4.89
C SER A 105 -7.00 -3.82 5.45
N GLN A 106 -7.05 -4.91 4.67
CA GLN A 106 -6.51 -6.21 5.09
C GLN A 106 -4.99 -6.16 5.25
N LEU A 107 -4.25 -5.56 4.31
CA LEU A 107 -2.79 -5.45 4.38
C LEU A 107 -2.34 -4.62 5.59
N VAL A 108 -2.99 -3.48 5.83
CA VAL A 108 -2.70 -2.62 6.98
C VAL A 108 -3.06 -3.32 8.29
N ASN A 109 -4.19 -4.04 8.33
CA ASN A 109 -4.58 -4.86 9.48
C ASN A 109 -3.49 -5.90 9.82
N GLU A 110 -2.98 -6.62 8.82
CA GLU A 110 -1.90 -7.60 8.98
C GLU A 110 -0.60 -6.94 9.49
N SER A 111 -0.27 -5.75 8.98
CA SER A 111 0.92 -4.99 9.40
C SER A 111 0.83 -4.56 10.86
N VAL A 112 -0.31 -3.99 11.27
CA VAL A 112 -0.55 -3.58 12.65
C VAL A 112 -0.63 -4.80 13.56
N ALA A 113 -1.30 -5.88 13.13
CA ALA A 113 -1.35 -7.14 13.88
C ALA A 113 0.04 -7.72 14.14
N SER A 114 0.95 -7.61 13.15
CA SER A 114 2.34 -8.04 13.32
C SER A 114 3.05 -7.25 14.43
N ALA A 115 2.84 -5.92 14.49
CA ALA A 115 3.41 -5.07 15.55
C ALA A 115 2.88 -5.45 16.94
N TYR A 116 1.56 -5.63 17.09
CA TYR A 116 0.96 -6.01 18.36
C TYR A 116 1.42 -7.39 18.83
N LYS A 117 1.49 -8.39 17.91
CA LYS A 117 2.05 -9.71 18.22
C LYS A 117 3.50 -9.60 18.70
N GLN A 118 4.32 -8.79 18.03
CA GLN A 118 5.70 -8.55 18.41
C GLN A 118 5.81 -7.88 19.79
N ALA A 119 4.84 -7.05 20.19
CA ALA A 119 4.73 -6.42 21.50
C ALA A 119 4.13 -7.35 22.58
N GLY A 120 3.88 -8.63 22.28
CA GLY A 120 3.41 -9.63 23.21
C GLY A 120 1.88 -9.70 23.38
N TYR A 121 1.10 -9.00 22.56
CA TYR A 121 -0.36 -9.11 22.57
C TYR A 121 -0.84 -10.38 21.86
N GLU A 122 -1.92 -10.96 22.35
CA GLU A 122 -2.71 -11.95 21.61
C GLU A 122 -3.65 -11.22 20.64
N VAL A 123 -3.39 -11.34 19.34
CA VAL A 123 -4.27 -10.76 18.31
C VAL A 123 -5.35 -11.77 17.95
N VAL A 124 -6.59 -11.42 18.26
CA VAL A 124 -7.77 -12.26 17.99
C VAL A 124 -8.50 -11.80 16.74
N THR A 125 -9.21 -12.72 16.10
CA THR A 125 -9.97 -12.45 14.86
C THR A 125 -11.48 -12.46 15.08
N THR A 126 -11.93 -12.96 16.22
CA THR A 126 -13.36 -13.10 16.54
C THR A 126 -13.82 -11.92 17.40
N PRO A 127 -14.79 -11.11 16.94
CA PRO A 127 -15.28 -9.93 17.68
C PRO A 127 -15.87 -10.25 19.07
N SER A 128 -16.37 -11.48 19.27
CA SER A 128 -16.97 -11.93 20.53
C SER A 128 -15.95 -12.52 21.51
N THR A 129 -14.64 -12.40 21.26
CA THR A 129 -13.62 -12.91 22.19
C THR A 129 -13.69 -12.14 23.51
N PRO A 130 -13.90 -12.82 24.65
CA PRO A 130 -13.92 -12.17 25.96
C PRO A 130 -12.61 -11.41 26.23
N ASP A 131 -12.72 -10.25 26.86
CA ASP A 131 -11.61 -9.41 27.32
C ASP A 131 -10.69 -8.87 26.18
N ALA A 132 -11.11 -8.97 24.92
CA ALA A 132 -10.38 -8.41 23.81
C ALA A 132 -10.69 -6.91 23.65
N ALA A 133 -9.66 -6.08 23.76
CA ALA A 133 -9.78 -4.65 23.47
C ALA A 133 -9.84 -4.41 21.94
N THR A 134 -10.79 -3.62 21.47
CA THR A 134 -10.85 -3.26 20.05
C THR A 134 -9.89 -2.11 19.76
N VAL A 135 -8.93 -2.34 18.90
CA VAL A 135 -8.00 -1.35 18.34
C VAL A 135 -8.54 -0.93 16.98
N LYS A 136 -8.89 0.35 16.82
CA LYS A 136 -9.37 0.91 15.55
C LYS A 136 -8.20 1.53 14.80
N VAL A 137 -8.04 1.15 13.53
CA VAL A 137 -7.01 1.67 12.64
C VAL A 137 -7.70 2.41 11.49
N HIS A 138 -7.44 3.69 11.37
CA HIS A 138 -7.92 4.55 10.31
C HIS A 138 -6.79 4.77 9.30
N ILE A 139 -6.98 4.37 8.05
CA ILE A 139 -6.03 4.65 6.96
C ILE A 139 -6.39 6.03 6.41
N VAL A 140 -5.71 7.07 6.89
CA VAL A 140 -5.91 8.44 6.41
C VAL A 140 -5.20 8.66 5.08
N GLU A 141 -3.98 8.14 4.96
CA GLU A 141 -3.19 8.12 3.73
C GLU A 141 -2.49 6.78 3.56
N PHE A 142 -2.46 6.29 2.34
CA PHE A 142 -1.58 5.22 1.88
C PHE A 142 -1.52 5.31 0.36
N TRP A 143 -0.35 5.67 -0.19
CA TRP A 143 -0.22 5.85 -1.63
C TRP A 143 1.23 5.69 -2.07
N SER A 144 1.40 5.09 -3.25
CA SER A 144 2.71 4.99 -3.90
C SER A 144 2.70 5.74 -5.23
N TRP A 145 3.82 6.38 -5.55
CA TRP A 145 4.01 7.11 -6.79
C TRP A 145 5.46 7.07 -7.22
N PHE A 146 5.73 7.48 -8.45
CA PHE A 146 7.10 7.73 -8.88
C PHE A 146 7.32 9.21 -9.22
N THR A 147 8.57 9.64 -9.10
CA THR A 147 9.04 10.96 -9.47
C THR A 147 10.18 10.81 -10.47
N PRO A 148 10.03 11.28 -11.73
CA PRO A 148 11.11 11.23 -12.70
C PRO A 148 12.27 12.13 -12.26
N GLY A 149 13.50 11.59 -12.25
CA GLY A 149 14.75 12.33 -12.11
C GLY A 149 15.49 12.40 -13.44
N PHE A 150 16.68 12.97 -13.43
CA PHE A 150 17.47 13.16 -14.66
C PHE A 150 18.08 11.83 -15.17
N PHE A 151 18.56 10.98 -14.27
CA PHE A 151 19.18 9.69 -14.58
C PHE A 151 18.48 8.48 -13.95
N SER A 152 17.50 8.71 -13.09
CA SER A 152 16.78 7.68 -12.35
C SER A 152 15.35 8.09 -12.11
N VAL A 153 14.56 7.14 -11.64
CA VAL A 153 13.17 7.36 -11.20
C VAL A 153 13.10 6.98 -9.73
N ASP A 154 12.58 7.86 -8.88
CA ASP A 154 12.33 7.56 -7.48
C ASP A 154 10.92 7.03 -7.31
N VAL A 155 10.78 5.81 -6.80
CA VAL A 155 9.49 5.24 -6.40
C VAL A 155 9.33 5.42 -4.90
N THR A 156 8.23 6.04 -4.50
CA THR A 156 7.96 6.39 -3.11
C THR A 156 6.63 5.82 -2.67
N SER A 157 6.56 5.33 -1.43
CA SER A 157 5.34 4.99 -0.72
C SER A 157 5.25 5.81 0.55
N LYS A 158 4.06 6.36 0.85
CA LYS A 158 3.76 7.06 2.11
C LYS A 158 2.54 6.47 2.79
N SER A 159 2.48 6.55 4.11
CA SER A 159 1.26 6.30 4.86
C SER A 159 1.09 7.25 6.04
N LEU A 160 -0.17 7.49 6.39
CA LEU A 160 -0.60 8.10 7.64
C LEU A 160 -1.75 7.25 8.18
N LEU A 161 -1.51 6.61 9.33
CA LEU A 161 -2.52 5.86 10.05
C LEU A 161 -2.79 6.54 11.38
N ARG A 162 -4.05 6.55 11.81
CA ARG A 162 -4.45 6.89 13.17
C ARG A 162 -4.94 5.62 13.85
N ILE A 163 -4.31 5.25 14.96
CA ILE A 163 -4.62 4.05 15.73
C ILE A 163 -5.22 4.46 17.07
N GLU A 164 -6.43 4.02 17.34
CA GLU A 164 -7.16 4.28 18.58
C GLU A 164 -7.29 3.00 19.39
N SER A 165 -6.83 3.05 20.63
CA SER A 165 -6.95 1.96 21.61
C SER A 165 -7.70 2.42 22.85
N PRO A 166 -8.57 1.59 23.45
CA PRO A 166 -9.30 1.97 24.66
C PRO A 166 -8.35 2.35 25.80
N GLY A 167 -8.60 3.50 26.42
CA GLY A 167 -7.81 3.96 27.57
C GLY A 167 -6.39 4.48 27.26
N ALA A 168 -6.05 4.65 26.00
CA ALA A 168 -4.78 5.22 25.55
C ALA A 168 -4.99 6.39 24.59
N ASN A 169 -3.98 7.25 24.46
CA ASN A 169 -3.98 8.29 23.45
C ASN A 169 -3.88 7.66 22.05
N ALA A 170 -4.51 8.31 21.07
CA ALA A 170 -4.38 7.88 19.67
C ALA A 170 -2.92 8.00 19.19
N LEU A 171 -2.44 6.98 18.49
CA LEU A 171 -1.14 6.98 17.84
C LEU A 171 -1.27 7.44 16.40
N ASN A 172 -0.32 8.24 15.93
CA ASN A 172 -0.19 8.62 14.53
C ASN A 172 1.05 7.95 13.96
N ILE A 173 0.84 7.01 13.05
CA ILE A 173 1.92 6.28 12.37
C ILE A 173 2.13 6.92 11.00
N VAL A 174 3.24 7.62 10.86
CA VAL A 174 3.63 8.29 9.60
C VAL A 174 4.83 7.57 9.04
N THR A 175 4.72 7.07 7.81
CA THR A 175 5.83 6.40 7.13
C THR A 175 6.08 6.97 5.75
N ARG A 176 7.34 6.90 5.31
CA ARG A 176 7.75 7.20 3.95
C ARG A 176 8.95 6.34 3.58
N GLN A 177 8.84 5.61 2.48
CA GLN A 177 9.91 4.79 1.90
C GLN A 177 10.13 5.23 0.46
N SER A 178 11.38 5.30 0.02
CA SER A 178 11.73 5.68 -1.35
C SER A 178 12.91 4.86 -1.85
N GLU A 179 12.85 4.44 -3.12
CA GLU A 179 13.94 3.76 -3.81
C GLU A 179 14.15 4.39 -5.19
N SER A 180 15.43 4.55 -5.57
CA SER A 180 15.82 5.02 -6.91
C SER A 180 16.11 3.84 -7.83
N MET A 181 15.61 3.90 -9.07
CA MET A 181 15.77 2.85 -10.08
C MET A 181 15.83 3.43 -11.50
N GLN A 182 16.21 2.60 -12.48
CA GLN A 182 16.33 3.05 -13.88
C GLN A 182 14.97 3.03 -14.62
N ALA A 183 14.08 2.11 -14.25
CA ALA A 183 12.74 1.97 -14.80
C ALA A 183 11.81 1.38 -13.72
N VAL A 184 10.51 1.64 -13.83
CA VAL A 184 9.50 1.17 -12.87
C VAL A 184 8.70 0.04 -13.48
N THR A 185 8.70 -1.11 -12.82
CA THR A 185 7.98 -2.32 -13.18
C THR A 185 6.92 -2.68 -12.14
N GLU A 186 6.11 -3.70 -12.38
CA GLU A 186 5.16 -4.23 -11.39
C GLU A 186 5.88 -4.73 -10.12
N SER A 187 7.07 -5.31 -10.25
CA SER A 187 7.87 -5.76 -9.10
C SER A 187 8.35 -4.62 -8.22
N ASP A 188 8.55 -3.43 -8.77
CA ASP A 188 8.96 -2.25 -8.00
C ASP A 188 7.78 -1.67 -7.21
N TRP A 189 6.57 -1.67 -7.79
CA TRP A 189 5.36 -1.34 -7.04
C TRP A 189 5.12 -2.31 -5.89
N LYS A 190 5.33 -3.62 -6.12
CA LYS A 190 5.28 -4.63 -5.07
C LYS A 190 6.26 -4.29 -3.96
N LYS A 191 7.53 -4.16 -4.30
CA LYS A 191 8.63 -3.95 -3.35
C LYS A 191 8.44 -2.69 -2.50
N ILE A 192 8.12 -1.55 -3.11
CA ILE A 192 7.95 -0.30 -2.36
C ILE A 192 6.71 -0.33 -1.46
N THR A 193 5.62 -1.00 -1.89
CA THR A 193 4.41 -1.15 -1.07
C THR A 193 4.67 -2.08 0.12
N GLU A 194 5.35 -3.20 -0.09
CA GLU A 194 5.76 -4.13 0.98
C GLU A 194 6.72 -3.46 1.97
N ALA A 195 7.68 -2.67 1.50
CA ALA A 195 8.56 -1.87 2.35
C ALA A 195 7.77 -0.84 3.18
N GLY A 196 6.79 -0.17 2.58
CA GLY A 196 5.88 0.76 3.28
C GLY A 196 5.09 0.06 4.40
N LEU A 197 4.52 -1.12 4.12
CA LEU A 197 3.78 -1.91 5.11
C LEU A 197 4.68 -2.44 6.23
N GLN A 198 5.91 -2.84 5.91
CA GLN A 198 6.88 -3.25 6.92
C GLN A 198 7.26 -2.09 7.83
N GLU A 199 7.40 -0.86 7.28
CA GLU A 199 7.66 0.32 8.08
C GLU A 199 6.46 0.69 8.97
N VAL A 200 5.22 0.54 8.49
CA VAL A 200 4.01 0.65 9.31
C VAL A 200 4.10 -0.29 10.52
N SER A 201 4.44 -1.55 10.29
CA SER A 201 4.60 -2.52 11.39
C SER A 201 5.67 -2.07 12.38
N ARG A 202 6.82 -1.60 11.89
CA ARG A 202 7.96 -1.17 12.71
C ARG A 202 7.64 0.08 13.53
N GLU A 203 7.07 1.10 12.90
CA GLU A 203 6.71 2.35 13.59
C GLU A 203 5.56 2.14 14.59
N THR A 204 4.59 1.26 14.26
CA THR A 204 3.56 0.87 15.22
C THR A 204 4.17 0.19 16.44
N TYR A 205 5.09 -0.78 16.23
CA TYR A 205 5.75 -1.48 17.35
C TYR A 205 6.55 -0.55 18.26
N LYS A 206 7.23 0.46 17.69
CA LYS A 206 7.99 1.44 18.48
C LYS A 206 7.13 2.31 19.40
N GLN A 207 5.85 2.48 19.07
CA GLN A 207 4.94 3.36 19.82
C GLN A 207 4.02 2.58 20.79
N LEU A 208 4.06 1.24 20.78
CA LEU A 208 3.35 0.36 21.71
C LEU A 208 4.10 0.19 23.04
#